data_b7ef4802c1eb247595c5ede4be3adaf0
#
_entry.id   b7ef4802c1eb247595c5ede4be3adaf0
#
_cell.length_a   1.000
_cell.length_b   1.000
_cell.length_c   1.000
_cell.angle_alpha   90.00
_cell.angle_beta   90.00
_cell.angle_gamma   90.00
#
_symmetry.space_group_name_H-M   'P 1'
#
loop_
_entity.id
_entity.type
_entity.pdbx_description
1 polymer ?
#
loop_
_entity_poly.entity_id
_entity_poly.type
_entity_poly.pdbx_seq_one_letter_code
_entity_poly.pdbx_strand_id
1 'polypeptide(L)'
;MNAVILGYGVVGKGIEILANSLEDINIKYVYVRKEKENLPYFSNNEDMVIQDDVDIVFECLNGLEPANTLIQKALKKGKHVISSNKAVVATYLDTYLELEKEYGGSIQVEACVAGGIPFIDALLKLKRLEPLQGYEGIFNGTSNYILDSMQKSNLDFEDVLKQAQEKGYAEKDPSNDIDGVDVYYKTKISNSLAFNTPIVDIPYYAGIRTIKMLDIKFIKMNNKVLRHLSISRQIGDKIISIIAPCCMDENDFLANVPSNYNAQKILSHSFDTLGYYGQGAGQLPTAQAMVQNALDTLEDKERKIVYAKPKEFDTSLLKETWLIRSDVALENYYPIQKKEANYYWIENQDMSIIKKVKELDKNSFIALWR
;
A
#
# COMPACT_ATOMS: atom_id res chain seq x y z
N MET A 1 7.57 8.23 -27.47
CA MET A 1 7.33 6.79 -27.23
C MET A 1 5.89 6.41 -27.49
N ASN A 2 5.66 5.23 -28.07
CA ASN A 2 4.32 4.69 -28.26
C ASN A 2 3.92 3.84 -27.05
N ALA A 3 2.73 4.06 -26.54
CA ALA A 3 2.24 3.42 -25.33
C ALA A 3 0.93 2.65 -25.55
N VAL A 4 0.76 1.60 -24.76
CA VAL A 4 -0.50 0.85 -24.60
C VAL A 4 -1.02 1.06 -23.19
N ILE A 5 -2.33 1.26 -23.04
CA ILE A 5 -3.00 1.27 -21.74
C ILE A 5 -3.77 -0.05 -21.59
N LEU A 6 -3.43 -0.84 -20.56
CA LEU A 6 -4.16 -2.04 -20.16
C LEU A 6 -5.21 -1.69 -19.11
N GLY A 7 -6.46 -1.60 -19.51
CA GLY A 7 -7.59 -1.23 -18.65
C GLY A 7 -7.97 0.25 -18.76
N TYR A 8 -9.23 0.53 -19.10
CA TYR A 8 -9.77 1.88 -19.26
C TYR A 8 -10.79 2.22 -18.18
N GLY A 9 -10.36 2.03 -16.94
CA GLY A 9 -11.06 2.43 -15.73
C GLY A 9 -10.71 3.87 -15.31
N VAL A 10 -10.78 4.14 -14.01
CA VAL A 10 -10.46 5.46 -13.44
C VAL A 10 -9.02 5.86 -13.78
N VAL A 11 -8.05 4.98 -13.54
CA VAL A 11 -6.62 5.26 -13.75
C VAL A 11 -6.29 5.36 -15.24
N GLY A 12 -6.76 4.41 -16.08
CA GLY A 12 -6.48 4.43 -17.52
C GLY A 12 -6.96 5.71 -18.22
N LYS A 13 -8.14 6.22 -17.83
CA LYS A 13 -8.64 7.52 -18.30
C LYS A 13 -7.75 8.68 -17.84
N GLY A 14 -7.23 8.60 -16.61
CA GLY A 14 -6.30 9.60 -16.10
C GLY A 14 -4.99 9.63 -16.88
N ILE A 15 -4.45 8.44 -17.22
CA ILE A 15 -3.24 8.31 -18.06
C ILE A 15 -3.45 8.96 -19.41
N GLU A 16 -4.56 8.65 -20.10
CA GLU A 16 -4.86 9.24 -21.40
C GLU A 16 -4.94 10.77 -21.33
N ILE A 17 -5.62 11.32 -20.30
CA ILE A 17 -5.73 12.78 -20.10
C ILE A 17 -4.34 13.41 -19.96
N LEU A 18 -3.45 12.83 -19.15
CA LEU A 18 -2.13 13.39 -18.92
C LEU A 18 -1.19 13.16 -20.10
N ALA A 19 -1.19 11.96 -20.70
CA ALA A 19 -0.35 11.65 -21.86
C ALA A 19 -0.68 12.53 -23.05
N ASN A 20 -1.97 12.81 -23.32
CA ASN A 20 -2.40 13.69 -24.39
C ASN A 20 -1.94 15.16 -24.23
N SER A 21 -1.46 15.55 -23.05
CA SER A 21 -0.84 16.87 -22.83
C SER A 21 0.67 16.90 -23.12
N LEU A 22 1.26 15.76 -23.47
CA LEU A 22 2.69 15.58 -23.73
C LEU A 22 2.92 15.21 -25.19
N GLU A 23 3.96 15.78 -25.81
CA GLU A 23 4.34 15.44 -27.20
C GLU A 23 5.11 14.12 -27.27
N ASP A 24 5.75 13.71 -26.17
CA ASP A 24 6.68 12.58 -26.12
C ASP A 24 6.00 11.23 -25.94
N ILE A 25 4.73 11.18 -25.52
CA ILE A 25 3.98 9.95 -25.24
C ILE A 25 2.75 9.88 -26.14
N ASN A 26 2.71 8.88 -27.03
CA ASN A 26 1.58 8.63 -27.93
C ASN A 26 0.83 7.37 -27.51
N ILE A 27 -0.43 7.51 -27.07
CA ILE A 27 -1.30 6.37 -26.74
C ILE A 27 -1.79 5.74 -28.04
N LYS A 28 -1.22 4.58 -28.38
CA LYS A 28 -1.49 3.89 -29.63
C LYS A 28 -2.64 2.90 -29.52
N TYR A 29 -2.73 2.18 -28.41
CA TYR A 29 -3.76 1.19 -28.15
C TYR A 29 -4.25 1.25 -26.73
N VAL A 30 -5.53 0.86 -26.54
CA VAL A 30 -6.15 0.68 -25.23
C VAL A 30 -6.77 -0.71 -25.17
N TYR A 31 -6.25 -1.56 -24.28
CA TYR A 31 -6.80 -2.89 -24.04
C TYR A 31 -8.04 -2.80 -23.15
N VAL A 32 -9.16 -3.31 -23.65
CA VAL A 32 -10.44 -3.35 -22.96
C VAL A 32 -11.10 -4.70 -23.15
N ARG A 33 -12.07 -5.02 -22.30
CA ARG A 33 -12.95 -6.17 -22.55
C ARG A 33 -13.75 -5.94 -23.84
N LYS A 34 -14.09 -7.00 -24.53
CA LYS A 34 -14.75 -6.99 -25.86
C LYS A 34 -15.98 -6.08 -25.93
N GLU A 35 -16.80 -6.11 -24.89
CA GLU A 35 -18.01 -5.28 -24.80
C GLU A 35 -17.75 -3.76 -24.68
N LYS A 36 -16.50 -3.37 -24.53
CA LYS A 36 -16.05 -1.95 -24.44
C LYS A 36 -15.24 -1.47 -25.67
N GLU A 37 -15.17 -2.26 -26.74
CA GLU A 37 -14.51 -1.91 -28.00
C GLU A 37 -15.34 -0.92 -28.81
N ASN A 38 -15.40 0.33 -28.38
CA ASN A 38 -16.24 1.37 -28.98
C ASN A 38 -15.44 2.46 -29.72
N LEU A 39 -14.12 2.37 -29.74
CA LEU A 39 -13.22 3.29 -30.44
C LEU A 39 -12.19 2.51 -31.28
N PRO A 40 -11.69 3.07 -32.40
CA PRO A 40 -10.78 2.37 -33.32
C PRO A 40 -9.47 1.84 -32.68
N TYR A 41 -8.97 2.51 -31.64
CA TYR A 41 -7.76 2.11 -30.92
C TYR A 41 -8.05 1.28 -29.67
N PHE A 42 -9.33 0.96 -29.39
CA PHE A 42 -9.74 0.05 -28.32
C PHE A 42 -9.80 -1.37 -28.86
N SER A 43 -9.22 -2.32 -28.16
CA SER A 43 -9.21 -3.72 -28.56
C SER A 43 -9.12 -4.65 -27.37
N ASN A 44 -9.57 -5.89 -27.55
CA ASN A 44 -9.36 -7.00 -26.61
C ASN A 44 -8.23 -7.94 -27.06
N ASN A 45 -7.47 -7.57 -28.07
CA ASN A 45 -6.33 -8.36 -28.54
C ASN A 45 -5.13 -8.20 -27.58
N GLU A 46 -4.77 -9.30 -26.92
CA GLU A 46 -3.63 -9.33 -26.00
C GLU A 46 -2.28 -9.14 -26.66
N ASP A 47 -2.16 -9.42 -27.98
CA ASP A 47 -0.89 -9.33 -28.68
C ASP A 47 -0.48 -7.88 -28.99
N MET A 48 -1.37 -6.91 -28.73
CA MET A 48 -1.01 -5.50 -28.90
C MET A 48 0.13 -5.03 -28.00
N VAL A 49 0.32 -5.68 -26.83
CA VAL A 49 1.41 -5.34 -25.90
C VAL A 49 2.80 -5.73 -26.42
N ILE A 50 2.86 -6.63 -27.40
CA ILE A 50 4.11 -7.15 -27.96
C ILE A 50 4.41 -6.62 -29.37
N GLN A 51 3.61 -5.69 -29.89
CA GLN A 51 3.87 -5.07 -31.18
C GLN A 51 5.23 -4.36 -31.16
N ASP A 52 5.98 -4.46 -32.27
CA ASP A 52 7.34 -3.89 -32.36
C ASP A 52 7.37 -2.38 -32.14
N ASP A 53 6.29 -1.70 -32.49
CA ASP A 53 6.12 -0.27 -32.40
C ASP A 53 5.54 0.23 -31.07
N VAL A 54 5.46 -0.62 -30.05
CA VAL A 54 5.09 -0.28 -28.67
C VAL A 54 6.34 -0.24 -27.81
N ASP A 55 6.55 0.83 -27.07
CA ASP A 55 7.69 1.02 -26.17
C ASP A 55 7.27 0.80 -24.70
N ILE A 56 6.13 1.37 -24.32
CA ILE A 56 5.62 1.41 -22.93
C ILE A 56 4.25 0.72 -22.80
N VAL A 57 4.06 0.00 -21.71
CA VAL A 57 2.80 -0.63 -21.32
C VAL A 57 2.37 -0.09 -19.96
N PHE A 58 1.33 0.74 -19.93
CA PHE A 58 0.65 1.17 -18.70
C PHE A 58 -0.34 0.09 -18.24
N GLU A 59 -0.06 -0.59 -17.15
CA GLU A 59 -0.93 -1.63 -16.61
C GLU A 59 -1.75 -1.08 -15.44
N CYS A 60 -3.09 -1.05 -15.62
CA CYS A 60 -4.07 -0.60 -14.62
C CYS A 60 -5.34 -1.48 -14.60
N LEU A 61 -5.13 -2.79 -14.81
CA LEU A 61 -6.18 -3.80 -14.65
C LEU A 61 -6.42 -4.11 -13.15
N ASN A 62 -7.52 -4.79 -12.88
CA ASN A 62 -7.82 -5.30 -11.55
C ASN A 62 -7.58 -6.83 -11.50
N GLY A 63 -7.10 -7.31 -10.36
CA GLY A 63 -6.87 -8.74 -10.12
C GLY A 63 -5.52 -9.22 -10.67
N LEU A 64 -5.29 -10.51 -10.61
CA LEU A 64 -4.01 -11.11 -11.00
C LEU A 64 -3.96 -11.41 -12.50
N GLU A 65 -5.05 -11.92 -13.07
CA GLU A 65 -5.14 -12.23 -14.48
C GLU A 65 -6.22 -11.38 -15.17
N PRO A 66 -6.03 -10.96 -16.42
CA PRO A 66 -4.90 -11.25 -17.32
C PRO A 66 -3.65 -10.36 -17.09
N ALA A 67 -3.62 -9.53 -16.05
CA ALA A 67 -2.54 -8.57 -15.81
C ALA A 67 -1.16 -9.23 -15.80
N ASN A 68 -0.99 -10.31 -15.01
CA ASN A 68 0.28 -11.04 -14.92
C ASN A 68 0.74 -11.59 -16.28
N THR A 69 -0.17 -12.22 -17.04
CA THR A 69 0.14 -12.75 -18.37
C THR A 69 0.61 -11.63 -19.32
N LEU A 70 -0.07 -10.47 -19.32
CA LEU A 70 0.25 -9.35 -20.20
C LEU A 70 1.55 -8.65 -19.81
N ILE A 71 1.81 -8.47 -18.51
CA ILE A 71 3.09 -7.94 -18.01
C ILE A 71 4.24 -8.84 -18.46
N GLN A 72 4.13 -10.16 -18.25
CA GLN A 72 5.19 -11.09 -18.66
C GLN A 72 5.41 -11.11 -20.18
N LYS A 73 4.33 -11.06 -20.99
CA LYS A 73 4.44 -10.93 -22.45
C LYS A 73 5.24 -9.70 -22.85
N ALA A 74 4.92 -8.54 -22.24
CA ALA A 74 5.60 -7.27 -22.51
C ALA A 74 7.08 -7.31 -22.13
N LEU A 75 7.40 -7.74 -20.88
CA LEU A 75 8.77 -7.83 -20.39
C LEU A 75 9.64 -8.78 -21.21
N LYS A 76 9.11 -9.95 -21.63
CA LYS A 76 9.82 -10.90 -22.53
C LYS A 76 10.13 -10.32 -23.92
N LYS A 77 9.53 -9.21 -24.29
CA LYS A 77 9.81 -8.45 -25.52
C LYS A 77 10.64 -7.18 -25.26
N GLY A 78 11.22 -7.06 -24.05
CA GLY A 78 12.03 -5.92 -23.68
C GLY A 78 11.25 -4.60 -23.60
N LYS A 79 9.92 -4.65 -23.39
CA LYS A 79 9.11 -3.45 -23.21
C LYS A 79 9.21 -2.90 -21.79
N HIS A 80 8.97 -1.59 -21.64
CA HIS A 80 8.86 -0.95 -20.34
C HIS A 80 7.42 -1.08 -19.82
N VAL A 81 7.26 -1.64 -18.64
CA VAL A 81 5.95 -1.83 -17.99
C VAL A 81 5.84 -0.92 -16.78
N ILE A 82 4.73 -0.20 -16.68
CA ILE A 82 4.42 0.69 -15.56
C ILE A 82 3.09 0.25 -14.99
N SER A 83 3.10 -0.26 -13.75
CA SER A 83 1.91 -0.87 -13.14
C SER A 83 1.41 -0.08 -11.93
N SER A 84 0.07 0.01 -11.80
CA SER A 84 -0.63 0.47 -10.60
C SER A 84 -1.34 -0.67 -9.85
N ASN A 85 -1.21 -1.90 -10.32
CA ASN A 85 -1.87 -3.08 -9.78
C ASN A 85 -1.04 -3.71 -8.64
N LYS A 86 -1.26 -3.21 -7.43
CA LYS A 86 -0.54 -3.67 -6.24
C LYS A 86 -0.63 -5.17 -5.98
N ALA A 87 -1.77 -5.81 -6.30
CA ALA A 87 -1.96 -7.23 -6.05
C ALA A 87 -1.05 -8.09 -6.94
N VAL A 88 -0.97 -7.77 -8.24
CA VAL A 88 -0.11 -8.48 -9.18
C VAL A 88 1.37 -8.23 -8.87
N VAL A 89 1.73 -6.98 -8.56
CA VAL A 89 3.12 -6.62 -8.22
C VAL A 89 3.54 -7.28 -6.89
N ALA A 90 2.72 -7.24 -5.84
CA ALA A 90 3.02 -7.90 -4.56
C ALA A 90 3.11 -9.43 -4.67
N THR A 91 2.64 -10.02 -5.76
CA THR A 91 2.68 -11.48 -5.99
C THR A 91 3.83 -11.90 -6.90
N TYR A 92 4.13 -11.11 -7.94
CA TYR A 92 5.01 -11.53 -9.02
C TYR A 92 6.20 -10.59 -9.28
N LEU A 93 6.47 -9.61 -8.42
CA LEU A 93 7.56 -8.65 -8.64
C LEU A 93 8.91 -9.34 -8.88
N ASP A 94 9.21 -10.40 -8.12
CA ASP A 94 10.46 -11.15 -8.25
C ASP A 94 10.61 -11.73 -9.66
N THR A 95 9.54 -12.33 -10.19
CA THR A 95 9.51 -12.85 -11.56
C THR A 95 9.68 -11.73 -12.59
N TYR A 96 9.07 -10.57 -12.35
CA TYR A 96 9.20 -9.44 -13.29
C TYR A 96 10.61 -8.88 -13.33
N LEU A 97 11.30 -8.81 -12.20
CA LEU A 97 12.69 -8.37 -12.14
C LEU A 97 13.66 -9.38 -12.79
N GLU A 98 13.36 -10.67 -12.71
CA GLU A 98 14.10 -11.70 -13.46
C GLU A 98 13.93 -11.50 -14.96
N LEU A 99 12.70 -11.26 -15.44
CA LEU A 99 12.42 -11.00 -16.84
C LEU A 99 13.06 -9.69 -17.35
N GLU A 100 13.02 -8.62 -16.53
CA GLU A 100 13.73 -7.37 -16.82
C GLU A 100 15.22 -7.61 -17.03
N LYS A 101 15.84 -8.40 -16.15
CA LYS A 101 17.26 -8.74 -16.24
C LYS A 101 17.58 -9.59 -17.46
N GLU A 102 16.71 -10.51 -17.86
CA GLU A 102 16.93 -11.45 -18.97
C GLU A 102 16.68 -10.82 -20.34
N TYR A 103 15.61 -10.01 -20.48
CA TYR A 103 15.13 -9.52 -21.78
C TYR A 103 15.35 -8.02 -22.00
N GLY A 104 15.79 -7.29 -20.99
CA GLY A 104 15.81 -5.81 -21.03
C GLY A 104 14.44 -5.21 -20.73
N GLY A 105 14.27 -3.92 -21.01
CA GLY A 105 13.08 -3.17 -20.58
C GLY A 105 13.12 -2.86 -19.09
N SER A 106 11.97 -2.56 -18.48
CA SER A 106 11.88 -2.31 -17.03
C SER A 106 10.48 -2.54 -16.49
N ILE A 107 10.38 -2.76 -15.17
CA ILE A 107 9.12 -2.71 -14.41
C ILE A 107 9.15 -1.55 -13.42
N GLN A 108 8.21 -0.61 -13.54
CA GLN A 108 8.05 0.55 -12.68
C GLN A 108 6.76 0.43 -11.88
N VAL A 109 6.79 0.71 -10.57
CA VAL A 109 5.71 0.37 -9.64
C VAL A 109 5.34 1.50 -8.66
N GLU A 110 5.74 2.75 -8.92
CA GLU A 110 5.44 3.90 -8.06
C GLU A 110 3.95 3.99 -7.72
N ALA A 111 3.11 3.87 -8.74
CA ALA A 111 1.66 3.98 -8.59
C ALA A 111 0.99 2.85 -7.79
N CYS A 112 1.71 1.77 -7.49
CA CYS A 112 1.20 0.68 -6.65
C CYS A 112 1.11 1.07 -5.17
N VAL A 113 1.91 2.05 -4.72
CA VAL A 113 2.01 2.44 -3.30
C VAL A 113 1.90 3.95 -3.16
N ALA A 114 1.01 4.41 -2.28
CA ALA A 114 0.82 5.82 -1.95
C ALA A 114 0.38 6.75 -3.12
N GLY A 115 -0.08 6.18 -4.23
CA GLY A 115 -0.69 6.92 -5.34
C GLY A 115 0.20 8.04 -5.92
N GLY A 116 -0.18 9.30 -5.72
CA GLY A 116 0.59 10.45 -6.21
C GLY A 116 1.73 10.91 -5.30
N ILE A 117 1.96 10.25 -4.18
CA ILE A 117 3.09 10.54 -3.28
C ILE A 117 4.31 9.76 -3.80
N PRO A 118 5.45 10.39 -4.10
CA PRO A 118 6.63 9.71 -4.65
C PRO A 118 7.38 8.92 -3.57
N PHE A 119 6.71 7.92 -3.00
CA PHE A 119 7.20 7.15 -1.85
C PHE A 119 8.20 6.07 -2.25
N ILE A 120 7.88 5.29 -3.29
CA ILE A 120 8.79 4.24 -3.79
C ILE A 120 10.05 4.87 -4.37
N ASP A 121 9.91 5.94 -5.15
CA ASP A 121 11.04 6.67 -5.69
C ASP A 121 11.95 7.24 -4.58
N ALA A 122 11.35 7.76 -3.51
CA ALA A 122 12.09 8.20 -2.34
C ALA A 122 12.83 7.04 -1.66
N LEU A 123 12.20 5.88 -1.45
CA LEU A 123 12.85 4.69 -0.89
C LEU A 123 14.05 4.27 -1.76
N LEU A 124 13.85 4.16 -3.08
CA LEU A 124 14.89 3.75 -4.02
C LEU A 124 16.04 4.75 -4.09
N LYS A 125 15.76 6.05 -3.95
CA LYS A 125 16.77 7.12 -3.94
C LYS A 125 17.58 7.12 -2.64
N LEU A 126 16.88 7.13 -1.51
CA LEU A 126 17.52 7.34 -0.19
C LEU A 126 18.38 6.16 0.23
N LYS A 127 17.94 4.93 -0.05
CA LYS A 127 18.71 3.71 0.28
C LYS A 127 20.05 3.55 -0.46
N ARG A 128 20.32 4.39 -1.47
CA ARG A 128 21.59 4.34 -2.24
C ARG A 128 22.81 4.76 -1.41
N LEU A 129 22.60 5.64 -0.44
CA LEU A 129 23.69 6.12 0.42
C LEU A 129 23.92 5.16 1.60
N GLU A 130 22.85 4.74 2.24
CA GLU A 130 22.86 3.86 3.41
C GLU A 130 21.60 3.01 3.49
N PRO A 131 21.62 1.85 4.17
CA PRO A 131 20.43 1.08 4.43
C PRO A 131 19.40 1.89 5.22
N LEU A 132 18.13 1.84 4.79
CA LEU A 132 17.06 2.47 5.54
C LEU A 132 16.80 1.67 6.83
N GLN A 133 16.58 2.37 7.94
CA GLN A 133 16.19 1.74 9.21
C GLN A 133 14.73 1.24 9.17
N GLY A 134 13.90 1.88 8.36
CA GLY A 134 12.52 1.51 8.20
C GLY A 134 11.65 2.60 7.60
N TYR A 135 10.37 2.33 7.65
CA TYR A 135 9.34 3.31 7.33
C TYR A 135 8.08 3.03 8.16
N GLU A 136 7.23 4.01 8.28
CA GLU A 136 5.88 3.85 8.83
C GLU A 136 4.92 4.84 8.19
N GLY A 137 3.62 4.49 8.14
CA GLY A 137 2.67 5.41 7.53
C GLY A 137 1.25 4.89 7.40
N ILE A 138 0.41 5.80 6.93
CA ILE A 138 -0.97 5.59 6.51
C ILE A 138 -0.95 5.32 5.01
N PHE A 139 -1.30 4.09 4.60
CA PHE A 139 -1.25 3.65 3.20
C PHE A 139 -2.62 3.45 2.56
N ASN A 140 -3.71 3.59 3.35
CA ASN A 140 -5.06 3.43 2.86
C ASN A 140 -5.94 4.64 3.23
N GLY A 141 -6.42 5.33 2.21
CA GLY A 141 -7.23 6.54 2.38
C GLY A 141 -8.62 6.27 2.95
N THR A 142 -9.25 5.15 2.59
CA THR A 142 -10.58 4.76 3.08
C THR A 142 -10.55 4.52 4.59
N SER A 143 -9.61 3.71 5.07
CA SER A 143 -9.46 3.44 6.50
C SER A 143 -9.11 4.71 7.29
N ASN A 144 -8.25 5.59 6.73
CA ASN A 144 -7.95 6.87 7.37
C ASN A 144 -9.17 7.79 7.44
N TYR A 145 -9.94 7.90 6.34
CA TYR A 145 -11.18 8.66 6.33
C TYR A 145 -12.17 8.18 7.40
N ILE A 146 -12.35 6.86 7.52
CA ILE A 146 -13.27 6.28 8.51
C ILE A 146 -12.82 6.66 9.93
N LEU A 147 -11.55 6.41 10.28
CA LEU A 147 -11.04 6.69 11.62
C LEU A 147 -11.04 8.18 11.96
N ASP A 148 -10.63 9.03 11.01
CA ASP A 148 -10.63 10.50 11.19
C ASP A 148 -12.05 11.05 11.38
N SER A 149 -13.01 10.56 10.59
CA SER A 149 -14.41 10.98 10.67
C SER A 149 -15.08 10.50 11.95
N MET A 150 -14.86 9.27 12.39
CA MET A 150 -15.36 8.78 13.69
C MET A 150 -14.89 9.65 14.85
N GLN A 151 -13.60 10.02 14.85
CA GLN A 151 -13.01 10.87 15.91
C GLN A 151 -13.57 12.30 15.90
N LYS A 152 -13.87 12.86 14.73
CA LYS A 152 -14.37 14.25 14.59
C LYS A 152 -15.87 14.39 14.80
N SER A 153 -16.65 13.44 14.25
CA SER A 153 -18.12 13.56 14.19
C SER A 153 -18.84 12.73 15.26
N ASN A 154 -18.15 11.87 16.02
CA ASN A 154 -18.73 10.92 16.96
C ASN A 154 -19.79 9.99 16.35
N LEU A 155 -19.68 9.68 15.05
CA LEU A 155 -20.55 8.74 14.35
C LEU A 155 -20.00 7.32 14.45
N ASP A 156 -20.89 6.33 14.42
CA ASP A 156 -20.51 4.93 14.41
C ASP A 156 -19.86 4.51 13.09
N PHE A 157 -19.12 3.39 13.13
CA PHE A 157 -18.35 2.87 12.01
C PHE A 157 -19.19 2.70 10.74
N GLU A 158 -20.38 2.10 10.86
CA GLU A 158 -21.27 1.81 9.73
C GLU A 158 -21.79 3.10 9.06
N ASP A 159 -22.11 4.12 9.84
CA ASP A 159 -22.57 5.42 9.33
C ASP A 159 -21.45 6.13 8.56
N VAL A 160 -20.24 6.09 9.08
CA VAL A 160 -19.07 6.70 8.41
C VAL A 160 -18.68 5.90 7.17
N LEU A 161 -18.75 4.57 7.21
CA LEU A 161 -18.49 3.72 6.05
C LEU A 161 -19.50 4.04 4.92
N LYS A 162 -20.77 4.19 5.24
CA LYS A 162 -21.79 4.59 4.25
C LYS A 162 -21.46 5.96 3.63
N GLN A 163 -21.07 6.94 4.44
CA GLN A 163 -20.63 8.24 3.93
C GLN A 163 -19.39 8.12 3.01
N ALA A 164 -18.44 7.23 3.35
CA ALA A 164 -17.28 6.97 2.50
C ALA A 164 -17.69 6.38 1.13
N GLN A 165 -18.67 5.49 1.11
CA GLN A 165 -19.24 4.92 -0.12
C GLN A 165 -19.96 5.98 -0.96
N GLU A 166 -20.80 6.81 -0.35
CA GLU A 166 -21.50 7.91 -1.02
C GLU A 166 -20.54 8.95 -1.64
N LYS A 167 -19.38 9.17 -1.01
CA LYS A 167 -18.31 10.05 -1.53
C LYS A 167 -17.39 9.37 -2.54
N GLY A 168 -17.55 8.07 -2.79
CA GLY A 168 -16.68 7.29 -3.69
C GLY A 168 -15.30 6.97 -3.11
N TYR A 169 -15.10 7.09 -1.80
CA TYR A 169 -13.86 6.70 -1.11
C TYR A 169 -13.80 5.21 -0.80
N ALA A 170 -14.95 4.55 -0.68
CA ALA A 170 -15.08 3.11 -0.49
C ALA A 170 -15.95 2.49 -1.58
N GLU A 171 -15.60 1.30 -2.05
CA GLU A 171 -16.42 0.51 -2.94
C GLU A 171 -17.60 -0.13 -2.19
N LYS A 172 -18.54 -0.74 -2.94
CA LYS A 172 -19.67 -1.46 -2.35
C LYS A 172 -19.21 -2.61 -1.44
N ASP A 173 -18.15 -3.33 -1.84
CA ASP A 173 -17.44 -4.25 -0.95
C ASP A 173 -16.13 -3.60 -0.49
N PRO A 174 -16.08 -3.05 0.72
CA PRO A 174 -14.92 -2.34 1.24
C PRO A 174 -13.89 -3.25 1.91
N SER A 175 -14.02 -4.58 1.81
CA SER A 175 -13.24 -5.55 2.59
C SER A 175 -11.74 -5.37 2.42
N ASN A 176 -11.26 -5.06 1.21
CA ASN A 176 -9.84 -4.82 0.98
C ASN A 176 -9.29 -3.65 1.83
N ASP A 177 -10.10 -2.61 2.04
CA ASP A 177 -9.72 -1.43 2.80
C ASP A 177 -9.82 -1.67 4.31
N ILE A 178 -11.00 -2.17 4.76
CA ILE A 178 -11.30 -2.25 6.20
C ILE A 178 -10.71 -3.48 6.89
N ASP A 179 -10.35 -4.53 6.14
CA ASP A 179 -9.64 -5.70 6.67
C ASP A 179 -8.12 -5.58 6.58
N GLY A 180 -7.59 -4.51 5.95
CA GLY A 180 -6.17 -4.22 5.87
C GLY A 180 -5.43 -4.88 4.71
N VAL A 181 -6.13 -5.52 3.76
CA VAL A 181 -5.55 -6.24 2.61
C VAL A 181 -4.81 -5.28 1.66
N ASP A 182 -5.36 -4.08 1.43
CA ASP A 182 -4.71 -3.03 0.63
C ASP A 182 -3.36 -2.62 1.25
N VAL A 183 -3.34 -2.39 2.55
CA VAL A 183 -2.12 -2.03 3.29
C VAL A 183 -1.12 -3.20 3.28
N TYR A 184 -1.59 -4.44 3.39
CA TYR A 184 -0.76 -5.64 3.31
C TYR A 184 0.00 -5.73 1.98
N TYR A 185 -0.66 -5.57 0.82
CA TYR A 185 0.01 -5.59 -0.48
C TYR A 185 1.01 -4.45 -0.62
N LYS A 186 0.64 -3.24 -0.24
CA LYS A 186 1.52 -2.07 -0.27
C LYS A 186 2.75 -2.25 0.61
N THR A 187 2.58 -2.84 1.79
CA THR A 187 3.70 -3.11 2.70
C THR A 187 4.65 -4.16 2.13
N LYS A 188 4.16 -5.22 1.49
CA LYS A 188 5.01 -6.23 0.83
C LYS A 188 5.90 -5.61 -0.24
N ILE A 189 5.30 -4.78 -1.13
CA ILE A 189 6.06 -4.06 -2.16
C ILE A 189 7.08 -3.13 -1.53
N SER A 190 6.66 -2.33 -0.55
CA SER A 190 7.54 -1.37 0.13
C SER A 190 8.71 -2.04 0.84
N ASN A 191 8.49 -3.18 1.51
CA ASN A 191 9.55 -3.95 2.16
C ASN A 191 10.59 -4.43 1.15
N SER A 192 10.12 -5.01 0.04
CA SER A 192 10.99 -5.51 -1.01
C SER A 192 11.90 -4.40 -1.53
N LEU A 193 11.32 -3.24 -1.81
CA LEU A 193 12.02 -2.10 -2.40
C LEU A 193 12.87 -1.33 -1.38
N ALA A 194 12.40 -1.13 -0.16
CA ALA A 194 13.14 -0.43 0.89
C ALA A 194 14.36 -1.23 1.35
N PHE A 195 14.21 -2.53 1.52
CA PHE A 195 15.19 -3.39 2.17
C PHE A 195 15.98 -4.27 1.21
N ASN A 196 15.83 -4.09 -0.11
CA ASN A 196 16.51 -4.86 -1.16
C ASN A 196 16.37 -6.38 -0.96
N THR A 197 15.16 -6.87 -0.79
CA THR A 197 14.87 -8.28 -0.58
C THR A 197 13.76 -8.74 -1.52
N PRO A 198 13.73 -10.01 -1.95
CA PRO A 198 12.54 -10.58 -2.60
C PRO A 198 11.27 -10.33 -1.79
N ILE A 199 10.12 -10.46 -2.43
CA ILE A 199 8.84 -10.34 -1.75
C ILE A 199 8.75 -11.34 -0.60
N VAL A 200 8.53 -10.83 0.61
CA VAL A 200 8.36 -11.64 1.82
C VAL A 200 6.93 -11.49 2.34
N ASP A 201 6.36 -12.60 2.78
CA ASP A 201 5.01 -12.60 3.34
C ASP A 201 4.96 -11.99 4.75
N ILE A 202 3.82 -11.37 5.09
CA ILE A 202 3.56 -10.80 6.42
C ILE A 202 2.51 -11.68 7.08
N PRO A 203 2.87 -12.48 8.09
CA PRO A 203 2.02 -13.58 8.56
C PRO A 203 0.77 -13.12 9.31
N TYR A 204 0.80 -11.91 9.88
CA TYR A 204 -0.31 -11.39 10.69
C TYR A 204 -0.52 -9.92 10.42
N TYR A 205 -1.78 -9.50 10.30
CA TYR A 205 -2.18 -8.09 10.22
C TYR A 205 -3.60 -7.90 10.75
N ALA A 206 -3.93 -6.70 11.16
CA ALA A 206 -5.25 -6.32 11.63
C ALA A 206 -5.77 -5.11 10.85
N GLY A 207 -7.00 -5.21 10.36
CA GLY A 207 -7.75 -4.09 9.81
C GLY A 207 -8.53 -3.30 10.87
N ILE A 208 -9.49 -2.52 10.41
CA ILE A 208 -10.29 -1.62 11.24
C ILE A 208 -11.74 -2.08 11.48
N ARG A 209 -12.17 -3.18 10.88
CA ARG A 209 -13.57 -3.67 10.88
C ARG A 209 -14.19 -3.82 12.28
N THR A 210 -13.41 -4.18 13.28
CA THR A 210 -13.92 -4.44 14.65
C THR A 210 -13.89 -3.22 15.56
N ILE A 211 -13.49 -2.05 15.04
CA ILE A 211 -13.45 -0.79 15.79
C ILE A 211 -14.88 -0.28 15.98
N LYS A 212 -15.17 0.14 17.20
CA LYS A 212 -16.45 0.72 17.62
C LYS A 212 -16.25 2.15 18.12
N MET A 213 -17.31 2.94 18.14
CA MET A 213 -17.26 4.30 18.68
C MET A 213 -16.79 4.36 20.15
N LEU A 214 -17.09 3.30 20.92
CA LEU A 214 -16.61 3.21 22.30
C LEU A 214 -15.07 3.12 22.38
N ASP A 215 -14.41 2.47 21.39
CA ASP A 215 -12.94 2.39 21.33
C ASP A 215 -12.35 3.77 21.05
N ILE A 216 -12.95 4.50 20.10
CA ILE A 216 -12.54 5.89 19.77
C ILE A 216 -12.65 6.79 21.01
N LYS A 217 -13.77 6.72 21.73
CA LYS A 217 -13.97 7.53 22.96
C LYS A 217 -12.95 7.16 24.04
N PHE A 218 -12.71 5.88 24.23
CA PHE A 218 -11.75 5.38 25.20
C PHE A 218 -10.33 5.86 24.90
N ILE A 219 -9.90 5.77 23.64
CA ILE A 219 -8.58 6.23 23.17
C ILE A 219 -8.44 7.75 23.37
N LYS A 220 -9.48 8.53 23.03
CA LYS A 220 -9.49 9.99 23.21
C LYS A 220 -9.41 10.40 24.67
N MET A 221 -10.08 9.66 25.59
CA MET A 221 -9.98 9.91 27.04
C MET A 221 -8.56 9.69 27.58
N ASN A 222 -7.75 8.92 26.88
CA ASN A 222 -6.33 8.69 27.18
C ASN A 222 -5.39 9.62 26.38
N ASN A 223 -5.88 10.72 25.78
CA ASN A 223 -5.13 11.71 25.01
C ASN A 223 -4.38 11.08 23.81
N LYS A 224 -5.02 10.11 23.14
CA LYS A 224 -4.48 9.43 21.97
C LYS A 224 -5.41 9.56 20.76
N VAL A 225 -4.82 9.41 19.58
CA VAL A 225 -5.49 9.38 18.28
C VAL A 225 -5.29 8.01 17.66
N LEU A 226 -6.33 7.46 17.02
CA LEU A 226 -6.26 6.16 16.37
C LEU A 226 -6.02 6.34 14.87
N ARG A 227 -5.00 5.65 14.33
CA ARG A 227 -4.73 5.54 12.89
C ARG A 227 -4.46 4.08 12.51
N HIS A 228 -4.66 3.71 11.25
CA HIS A 228 -4.28 2.39 10.73
C HIS A 228 -2.94 2.52 10.03
N LEU A 229 -1.91 1.89 10.56
CA LEU A 229 -0.53 2.04 10.12
C LEU A 229 0.06 0.75 9.56
N SER A 230 0.99 0.89 8.64
CA SER A 230 2.06 -0.06 8.39
C SER A 230 3.35 0.49 9.00
N ILE A 231 4.04 -0.33 9.78
CA ILE A 231 5.30 -0.02 10.44
C ILE A 231 6.29 -1.11 10.08
N SER A 232 7.35 -0.75 9.38
CA SER A 232 8.38 -1.71 8.95
C SER A 232 9.76 -1.27 9.41
N ARG A 233 10.56 -2.23 9.86
CA ARG A 233 11.93 -2.02 10.34
C ARG A 233 12.87 -3.06 9.75
N GLN A 234 14.11 -2.66 9.51
CA GLN A 234 15.22 -3.55 9.25
C GLN A 234 16.19 -3.54 10.42
N ILE A 235 16.56 -4.70 10.93
CA ILE A 235 17.53 -4.88 12.02
C ILE A 235 18.52 -5.95 11.57
N GLY A 236 19.71 -5.53 11.16
CA GLY A 236 20.69 -6.43 10.53
C GLY A 236 20.15 -7.05 9.23
N ASP A 237 20.20 -8.38 9.14
CA ASP A 237 19.71 -9.14 7.98
C ASP A 237 18.23 -9.54 8.10
N LYS A 238 17.53 -9.04 9.10
CA LYS A 238 16.14 -9.37 9.36
C LYS A 238 15.23 -8.17 9.16
N ILE A 239 13.98 -8.44 8.81
CA ILE A 239 12.92 -7.44 8.68
C ILE A 239 11.71 -7.82 9.50
N ILE A 240 10.96 -6.81 9.91
CA ILE A 240 9.67 -6.94 10.59
C ILE A 240 8.70 -5.90 10.06
N SER A 241 7.43 -6.25 9.97
CA SER A 241 6.34 -5.29 9.69
C SER A 241 5.16 -5.56 10.59
N ILE A 242 4.57 -4.51 11.12
CA ILE A 242 3.30 -4.53 11.84
C ILE A 242 2.28 -3.72 11.03
N ILE A 243 1.16 -4.32 10.70
CA ILE A 243 0.01 -3.65 10.08
C ILE A 243 -1.14 -3.77 11.06
N ALA A 244 -1.50 -2.66 11.68
CA ALA A 244 -2.55 -2.63 12.70
C ALA A 244 -3.06 -1.20 12.96
N PRO A 245 -4.24 -1.06 13.58
CA PRO A 245 -4.61 0.16 14.29
C PRO A 245 -3.53 0.54 15.30
N CYS A 246 -3.25 1.83 15.43
CA CYS A 246 -2.23 2.36 16.34
C CYS A 246 -2.79 3.57 17.09
N CYS A 247 -2.79 3.49 18.42
CA CYS A 247 -3.06 4.60 19.33
C CYS A 247 -1.76 5.39 19.48
N MET A 248 -1.75 6.63 19.06
CA MET A 248 -0.54 7.45 19.01
C MET A 248 -0.78 8.82 19.65
N ASP A 249 0.30 9.48 20.03
CA ASP A 249 0.24 10.83 20.56
C ASP A 249 -0.38 11.80 19.55
N GLU A 250 -1.21 12.73 20.04
CA GLU A 250 -1.88 13.72 19.19
C GLU A 250 -0.91 14.68 18.49
N ASN A 251 0.32 14.82 19.00
CA ASN A 251 1.37 15.62 18.38
C ASN A 251 2.17 14.87 17.29
N ASP A 252 1.95 13.56 17.11
CA ASP A 252 2.63 12.83 16.04
C ASP A 252 2.17 13.31 14.66
N PHE A 253 3.11 13.39 13.72
CA PHE A 253 2.83 13.78 12.33
C PHE A 253 1.70 12.96 11.70
N LEU A 254 1.70 11.63 11.90
CA LEU A 254 0.70 10.74 11.34
C LEU A 254 -0.67 10.86 12.03
N ALA A 255 -0.71 11.27 13.30
CA ALA A 255 -1.97 11.50 14.03
C ALA A 255 -2.82 12.61 13.40
N ASN A 256 -2.17 13.56 12.75
CA ASN A 256 -2.80 14.76 12.19
C ASN A 256 -3.14 14.66 10.69
N VAL A 257 -3.04 13.49 10.09
CA VAL A 257 -3.41 13.25 8.69
C VAL A 257 -4.93 13.21 8.53
N PRO A 258 -5.56 14.20 7.84
CA PRO A 258 -7.01 14.30 7.79
C PRO A 258 -7.62 13.49 6.66
N SER A 259 -8.91 13.18 6.79
CA SER A 259 -9.76 12.65 5.72
C SER A 259 -9.15 11.40 5.05
N ASN A 260 -9.19 11.33 3.71
CA ASN A 260 -8.66 10.22 2.90
C ASN A 260 -7.20 10.42 2.45
N TYR A 261 -6.47 11.35 3.06
CA TYR A 261 -5.06 11.55 2.75
C TYR A 261 -4.19 10.44 3.33
N ASN A 262 -3.07 10.22 2.69
CA ASN A 262 -2.00 9.33 3.13
C ASN A 262 -0.80 10.14 3.60
N ALA A 263 0.00 9.54 4.48
CA ALA A 263 1.29 10.08 4.87
C ALA A 263 2.24 8.96 5.26
N GLN A 264 3.52 9.13 4.94
CA GLN A 264 4.57 8.17 5.26
C GLN A 264 5.76 8.88 5.90
N LYS A 265 6.43 8.18 6.80
CA LYS A 265 7.74 8.53 7.35
C LYS A 265 8.75 7.51 6.86
N ILE A 266 9.90 7.95 6.38
CA ILE A 266 11.08 7.12 6.08
C ILE A 266 12.14 7.41 7.13
N LEU A 267 12.73 6.35 7.69
CA LEU A 267 13.70 6.45 8.77
C LEU A 267 15.09 6.01 8.31
N SER A 268 16.10 6.78 8.66
CA SER A 268 17.49 6.53 8.35
C SER A 268 18.39 7.10 9.44
N HIS A 269 19.62 6.66 9.47
CA HIS A 269 20.58 7.17 10.45
C HIS A 269 21.04 8.62 10.14
N SER A 270 21.21 8.95 8.85
CA SER A 270 21.77 10.24 8.45
C SER A 270 20.77 11.41 8.50
N PHE A 271 19.48 11.16 8.34
CA PHE A 271 18.45 12.22 8.30
C PHE A 271 17.35 12.06 9.36
N ASP A 272 17.47 11.05 10.23
CA ASP A 272 16.46 10.69 11.23
C ASP A 272 15.12 10.34 10.58
N THR A 273 14.28 11.31 10.29
CA THR A 273 12.94 11.10 9.73
C THR A 273 12.63 12.06 8.60
N LEU A 274 12.17 11.53 7.47
CA LEU A 274 11.58 12.31 6.38
C LEU A 274 10.10 11.97 6.25
N GLY A 275 9.24 13.00 6.21
CA GLY A 275 7.80 12.87 6.07
C GLY A 275 7.31 13.19 4.65
N TYR A 276 6.38 12.38 4.16
CA TYR A 276 5.66 12.57 2.91
C TYR A 276 4.16 12.62 3.18
N TYR A 277 3.43 13.47 2.46
CA TYR A 277 2.00 13.66 2.64
C TYR A 277 1.33 14.00 1.32
N GLY A 278 0.15 13.43 1.04
CA GLY A 278 -0.59 13.72 -0.18
C GLY A 278 -1.79 12.80 -0.39
N GLN A 279 -2.30 12.81 -1.62
CA GLN A 279 -3.37 11.91 -2.04
C GLN A 279 -2.81 10.54 -2.39
N GLY A 280 -3.14 9.54 -1.59
CA GLY A 280 -2.67 8.15 -1.73
C GLY A 280 -3.43 7.32 -2.77
N ALA A 281 -4.44 7.87 -3.42
CA ALA A 281 -5.24 7.26 -4.48
C ALA A 281 -5.99 8.34 -5.26
N GLY A 282 -6.60 7.95 -6.38
CA GLY A 282 -7.41 8.83 -7.22
C GLY A 282 -7.01 8.79 -8.68
N GLN A 283 -7.86 9.30 -9.55
CA GLN A 283 -7.64 9.26 -11.01
C GLN A 283 -6.33 9.93 -11.41
N LEU A 284 -6.21 11.22 -11.16
CA LEU A 284 -5.05 12.00 -11.58
C LEU A 284 -3.80 11.73 -10.73
N PRO A 285 -3.86 11.59 -9.39
CA PRO A 285 -2.69 11.28 -8.59
C PRO A 285 -2.00 9.96 -9.00
N THR A 286 -2.79 8.89 -9.21
CA THR A 286 -2.25 7.59 -9.63
C THR A 286 -1.73 7.63 -11.07
N ALA A 287 -2.48 8.26 -11.98
CA ALA A 287 -2.05 8.44 -13.36
C ALA A 287 -0.78 9.30 -13.48
N GLN A 288 -0.66 10.33 -12.65
CA GLN A 288 0.52 11.19 -12.61
C GLN A 288 1.78 10.38 -12.23
N ALA A 289 1.72 9.53 -11.23
CA ALA A 289 2.83 8.67 -10.86
C ALA A 289 3.23 7.71 -12.02
N MET A 290 2.25 7.17 -12.73
CA MET A 290 2.52 6.30 -13.90
C MET A 290 3.14 7.06 -15.06
N VAL A 291 2.60 8.24 -15.40
CA VAL A 291 3.13 9.07 -16.49
C VAL A 291 4.52 9.60 -16.13
N GLN A 292 4.77 9.95 -14.86
CA GLN A 292 6.11 10.34 -14.40
C GLN A 292 7.13 9.21 -14.58
N ASN A 293 6.77 7.96 -14.25
CA ASN A 293 7.63 6.81 -14.54
C ASN A 293 7.91 6.65 -16.03
N ALA A 294 6.94 6.96 -16.91
CA ALA A 294 7.17 6.94 -18.36
C ALA A 294 8.17 8.03 -18.81
N LEU A 295 8.09 9.22 -18.23
CA LEU A 295 9.05 10.31 -18.49
C LEU A 295 10.45 9.94 -17.98
N ASP A 296 10.56 9.32 -16.82
CA ASP A 296 11.84 8.83 -16.29
C ASP A 296 12.46 7.77 -17.23
N THR A 297 11.63 6.89 -17.80
CA THR A 297 12.07 5.91 -18.80
C THR A 297 12.53 6.58 -20.09
N LEU A 298 11.82 7.61 -20.58
CA LEU A 298 12.22 8.41 -21.75
C LEU A 298 13.59 9.07 -21.60
N GLU A 299 13.93 9.45 -20.38
CA GLU A 299 15.17 10.16 -20.05
C GLU A 299 16.27 9.22 -19.53
N ASP A 300 16.11 7.89 -19.63
CA ASP A 300 17.01 6.87 -19.06
C ASP A 300 17.31 7.10 -17.56
N LYS A 301 16.31 7.60 -16.84
CA LYS A 301 16.41 7.93 -15.39
C LYS A 301 15.66 6.95 -14.49
N GLU A 302 15.03 5.94 -15.06
CA GLU A 302 14.32 4.93 -14.30
C GLU A 302 15.25 4.23 -13.30
N ARG A 303 14.74 3.99 -12.10
CA ARG A 303 15.52 3.35 -11.05
C ARG A 303 15.41 1.84 -11.18
N LYS A 304 16.54 1.20 -11.47
CA LYS A 304 16.62 -0.26 -11.47
C LYS A 304 16.47 -0.80 -10.06
N ILE A 305 15.58 -1.75 -9.91
CA ILE A 305 15.37 -2.49 -8.66
C ILE A 305 16.36 -3.66 -8.65
N VAL A 306 17.25 -3.67 -7.67
CA VAL A 306 18.25 -4.74 -7.51
C VAL A 306 18.11 -5.32 -6.12
N TYR A 307 17.89 -6.63 -6.03
CA TYR A 307 17.87 -7.30 -4.74
C TYR A 307 19.30 -7.65 -4.28
N ALA A 308 19.48 -7.48 -2.97
CA ALA A 308 20.59 -8.06 -2.26
C ALA A 308 20.25 -9.54 -1.91
N LYS A 309 20.82 -10.06 -0.83
CA LYS A 309 20.43 -11.37 -0.29
C LYS A 309 19.00 -11.32 0.28
N PRO A 310 18.23 -12.42 0.18
CA PRO A 310 16.95 -12.54 0.87
C PRO A 310 17.10 -12.26 2.37
N LYS A 311 16.16 -11.50 2.92
CA LYS A 311 16.09 -11.20 4.36
C LYS A 311 15.04 -12.08 5.02
N GLU A 312 15.33 -12.47 6.26
CA GLU A 312 14.38 -13.24 7.07
C GLU A 312 13.33 -12.29 7.68
N PHE A 313 12.05 -12.71 7.63
CA PHE A 313 11.00 -12.04 8.39
C PHE A 313 10.94 -12.63 9.80
N ASP A 314 11.21 -11.80 10.81
CA ASP A 314 11.29 -12.26 12.21
C ASP A 314 10.35 -11.44 13.09
N THR A 315 9.25 -12.05 13.51
CA THR A 315 8.22 -11.40 14.34
C THR A 315 8.74 -10.98 15.71
N SER A 316 9.79 -11.62 16.21
CA SER A 316 10.34 -11.36 17.55
C SER A 316 11.16 -10.07 17.66
N LEU A 317 11.52 -9.44 16.52
CA LEU A 317 12.37 -8.24 16.48
C LEU A 317 11.69 -7.01 17.09
N LEU A 318 10.37 -6.92 17.00
CA LEU A 318 9.62 -5.77 17.47
C LEU A 318 8.55 -6.24 18.45
N LYS A 319 8.78 -5.92 19.70
CA LYS A 319 7.84 -6.18 20.79
C LYS A 319 7.27 -4.86 21.29
N GLU A 320 5.96 -4.77 21.28
CA GLU A 320 5.22 -3.54 21.55
C GLU A 320 4.22 -3.73 22.67
N THR A 321 3.66 -2.64 23.13
CA THR A 321 2.48 -2.64 23.99
C THR A 321 1.23 -2.64 23.12
N TRP A 322 0.28 -3.51 23.47
CA TRP A 322 -0.98 -3.64 22.74
C TRP A 322 -2.16 -3.28 23.65
N LEU A 323 -3.05 -2.44 23.12
CA LEU A 323 -4.37 -2.20 23.70
C LEU A 323 -5.36 -3.13 23.03
N ILE A 324 -6.04 -3.94 23.83
CA ILE A 324 -7.01 -4.92 23.34
C ILE A 324 -8.31 -4.76 24.10
N ARG A 325 -9.42 -4.57 23.38
CA ARG A 325 -10.77 -4.75 23.93
C ARG A 325 -11.24 -6.15 23.61
N SER A 326 -11.61 -6.91 24.63
CA SER A 326 -12.14 -8.27 24.49
C SER A 326 -13.20 -8.56 25.54
N ASP A 327 -14.17 -9.38 25.16
CA ASP A 327 -15.16 -9.92 26.09
C ASP A 327 -14.66 -11.21 26.78
N VAL A 328 -13.52 -11.75 26.35
CA VAL A 328 -12.79 -12.84 27.00
C VAL A 328 -11.84 -12.29 28.03
N ALA A 329 -11.74 -12.93 29.17
CA ALA A 329 -10.81 -12.58 30.25
C ALA A 329 -9.36 -12.91 29.83
N LEU A 330 -8.66 -11.92 29.24
CA LEU A 330 -7.31 -12.10 28.69
C LEU A 330 -6.24 -12.32 29.75
N GLU A 331 -6.51 -11.96 31.00
CA GLU A 331 -5.65 -12.26 32.14
C GLU A 331 -5.40 -13.76 32.36
N ASN A 332 -6.24 -14.62 31.83
CA ASN A 332 -6.03 -16.07 31.86
C ASN A 332 -4.98 -16.56 30.84
N TYR A 333 -4.58 -15.70 29.89
CA TYR A 333 -3.70 -16.07 28.77
C TYR A 333 -2.42 -15.25 28.70
N TYR A 334 -2.45 -14.02 29.28
CA TYR A 334 -1.36 -13.05 29.17
C TYR A 334 -1.09 -12.36 30.52
N PRO A 335 0.16 -11.98 30.80
CA PRO A 335 0.44 -11.03 31.85
C PRO A 335 -0.12 -9.66 31.45
N ILE A 336 -1.03 -9.14 32.27
CA ILE A 336 -1.70 -7.86 32.02
C ILE A 336 -0.99 -6.76 32.77
N GLN A 337 -0.52 -5.72 32.07
CA GLN A 337 0.07 -4.53 32.66
C GLN A 337 -1.01 -3.66 33.32
N LYS A 338 -2.10 -3.40 32.61
CA LYS A 338 -3.23 -2.59 33.05
C LYS A 338 -4.52 -3.17 32.49
N LYS A 339 -5.59 -3.11 33.28
CA LYS A 339 -6.95 -3.44 32.86
C LYS A 339 -7.90 -2.32 33.24
N GLU A 340 -8.77 -1.91 32.34
CA GLU A 340 -9.82 -0.93 32.56
C GLU A 340 -11.09 -1.36 31.82
N ALA A 341 -12.13 -1.71 32.54
CA ALA A 341 -13.31 -2.40 32.00
C ALA A 341 -12.90 -3.68 31.24
N ASN A 342 -13.21 -3.76 29.93
CA ASN A 342 -12.80 -4.86 29.05
C ASN A 342 -11.62 -4.50 28.14
N TYR A 343 -10.87 -3.43 28.46
CA TYR A 343 -9.62 -3.05 27.82
C TYR A 343 -8.42 -3.55 28.62
N TYR A 344 -7.47 -4.12 27.89
CA TYR A 344 -6.25 -4.75 28.42
C TYR A 344 -5.03 -4.14 27.76
N TRP A 345 -4.04 -3.68 28.55
CA TRP A 345 -2.70 -3.34 28.08
C TRP A 345 -1.77 -4.53 28.29
N ILE A 346 -1.25 -5.07 27.19
CA ILE A 346 -0.38 -6.24 27.20
C ILE A 346 0.96 -5.82 26.60
N GLU A 347 1.97 -5.77 27.44
CA GLU A 347 3.32 -5.35 27.05
C GLU A 347 4.14 -6.48 26.43
N ASN A 348 5.20 -6.07 25.74
CA ASN A 348 6.27 -6.96 25.28
C ASN A 348 5.78 -8.11 24.39
N GLN A 349 4.74 -7.87 23.59
CA GLN A 349 4.19 -8.84 22.65
C GLN A 349 4.56 -8.49 21.22
N ASP A 350 4.93 -9.51 20.46
CA ASP A 350 5.12 -9.40 19.02
C ASP A 350 3.76 -9.43 18.28
N MET A 351 3.80 -9.23 16.96
CA MET A 351 2.59 -9.17 16.13
C MET A 351 1.76 -10.46 16.10
N SER A 352 2.28 -11.60 16.57
CA SER A 352 1.52 -12.88 16.64
C SER A 352 0.33 -12.80 17.61
N ILE A 353 0.34 -11.82 18.53
CA ILE A 353 -0.77 -11.56 19.43
C ILE A 353 -2.08 -11.28 18.65
N ILE A 354 -1.99 -10.68 17.45
CA ILE A 354 -3.15 -10.41 16.58
C ILE A 354 -3.91 -11.72 16.33
N LYS A 355 -3.21 -12.76 15.87
CA LYS A 355 -3.82 -14.06 15.59
C LYS A 355 -4.34 -14.71 16.87
N LYS A 356 -3.51 -14.79 17.89
CA LYS A 356 -3.85 -15.45 19.17
C LYS A 356 -5.10 -14.87 19.81
N VAL A 357 -5.22 -13.54 19.84
CA VAL A 357 -6.40 -12.86 20.41
C VAL A 357 -7.62 -13.06 19.53
N LYS A 358 -7.48 -13.00 18.18
CA LYS A 358 -8.61 -13.25 17.28
C LYS A 358 -9.13 -14.70 17.32
N GLU A 359 -8.30 -15.65 17.67
CA GLU A 359 -8.71 -17.04 17.94
C GLU A 359 -9.55 -17.15 19.22
N LEU A 360 -9.26 -16.35 20.25
CA LEU A 360 -10.02 -16.30 21.49
C LEU A 360 -11.31 -15.47 21.36
N ASP A 361 -11.23 -14.34 20.68
CA ASP A 361 -12.34 -13.40 20.50
C ASP A 361 -12.25 -12.74 19.11
N LYS A 362 -13.06 -13.21 18.16
CA LYS A 362 -13.10 -12.70 16.78
C LYS A 362 -13.52 -11.23 16.70
N ASN A 363 -14.30 -10.75 17.67
CA ASN A 363 -14.82 -9.38 17.73
C ASN A 363 -13.91 -8.42 18.52
N SER A 364 -12.77 -8.91 19.01
CA SER A 364 -11.82 -8.07 19.73
C SER A 364 -11.36 -6.87 18.89
N PHE A 365 -11.19 -5.72 19.53
CA PHE A 365 -10.40 -4.61 19.00
C PHE A 365 -8.94 -4.81 19.42
N ILE A 366 -8.02 -4.60 18.50
CA ILE A 366 -6.57 -4.77 18.74
C ILE A 366 -5.86 -3.56 18.14
N ALA A 367 -5.06 -2.87 18.92
CA ALA A 367 -4.27 -1.73 18.47
C ALA A 367 -2.90 -1.70 19.17
N LEU A 368 -1.90 -1.18 18.47
CA LEU A 368 -0.66 -0.76 19.12
C LEU A 368 -0.94 0.40 20.06
N TRP A 369 -0.22 0.46 21.18
CA TRP A 369 -0.27 1.56 22.13
C TRP A 369 1.09 2.27 22.17
N ARG A 370 1.17 3.45 21.60
CA ARG A 370 2.39 4.27 21.50
C ARG A 370 2.23 5.65 22.11
#